data_26abcb4d57c9a02da8e129bbfde7c310
#
_entry.id   26abcb4d57c9a02da8e129bbfde7c310
#
_cell.length_a   1.000
_cell.length_b   1.000
_cell.length_c   1.000
_cell.angle_alpha   90.00
_cell.angle_beta   90.00
_cell.angle_gamma   90.00
#
_symmetry.space_group_name_H-M   'P 1'
#
loop_
_entity.id
_entity.type
_entity.pdbx_description
1 polymer ?
#
loop_
_entity_poly.entity_id
_entity_poly.type
_entity_poly.pdbx_seq_one_letter_code
_entity_poly.pdbx_strand_id
1 'polypeptide(L)'
;MSDKITATTSKSSIQHIGCDDCGLFPLCKPIDIGGRELSIADEFVARRQPIKSGEYLFKEDEPFRAIFAVTSGALKLVNMDPKSQELVVGFALAGEALGQTAIYPQRYPCSAIALEDSYVCELPMDSVTNLVAQVPALQQSLQQMLNKENFDLHRQFAMLMARKNAEQRLSAFLLNLSMRLDERGFSSEQFQLPMSRDDIANFLGL
;
A
#
# COMPACT_ATOMS: atom_id res chain seq x y z
N MET A 1 -6.35 38.29 -22.92
CA MET A 1 -5.29 37.29 -23.22
C MET A 1 -5.70 36.03 -22.51
N SER A 2 -6.27 35.07 -23.26
CA SER A 2 -6.79 33.83 -22.70
C SER A 2 -5.71 32.75 -22.87
N ASP A 3 -5.05 32.39 -21.80
CA ASP A 3 -4.15 31.24 -21.80
C ASP A 3 -4.96 29.95 -21.75
N LYS A 4 -4.94 29.24 -22.86
CA LYS A 4 -5.45 27.87 -22.98
C LYS A 4 -4.54 26.94 -22.20
N ILE A 5 -5.01 26.42 -21.08
CA ILE A 5 -4.39 25.29 -20.43
C ILE A 5 -4.64 24.07 -21.34
N THR A 6 -3.63 23.67 -22.06
CA THR A 6 -3.60 22.43 -22.85
C THR A 6 -3.37 21.28 -21.87
N ALA A 7 -4.40 20.49 -21.63
CA ALA A 7 -4.27 19.21 -20.94
C ALA A 7 -3.49 18.25 -21.84
N THR A 8 -2.22 18.05 -21.52
CA THR A 8 -1.38 17.03 -22.15
C THR A 8 -1.77 15.69 -21.56
N THR A 9 -2.51 14.89 -22.33
CA THR A 9 -2.78 13.47 -22.01
C THR A 9 -1.48 12.70 -22.24
N SER A 10 -0.62 12.66 -21.23
CA SER A 10 0.53 11.78 -21.20
C SER A 10 0.03 10.38 -20.86
N LYS A 11 0.24 9.42 -21.78
CA LYS A 11 0.13 7.99 -21.47
C LYS A 11 1.03 7.73 -20.28
N SER A 12 0.45 7.36 -19.12
CA SER A 12 1.22 7.01 -17.94
C SER A 12 2.09 5.80 -18.29
N SER A 13 3.39 6.01 -18.33
CA SER A 13 4.33 4.90 -18.31
C SER A 13 4.16 4.26 -16.92
N ILE A 14 3.62 3.05 -16.89
CA ILE A 14 3.47 2.25 -15.67
C ILE A 14 4.89 2.07 -15.10
N GLN A 15 5.24 2.85 -14.08
CA GLN A 15 6.52 2.73 -13.40
C GLN A 15 6.42 1.57 -12.42
N HIS A 16 7.15 0.49 -12.69
CA HIS A 16 7.31 -0.61 -11.76
C HIS A 16 8.39 -0.27 -10.75
N ILE A 17 8.07 -0.43 -9.47
CA ILE A 17 9.06 -0.29 -8.40
C ILE A 17 9.97 -1.51 -8.33
N GLY A 18 11.25 -1.29 -8.02
CA GLY A 18 12.21 -2.37 -7.75
C GLY A 18 11.92 -3.06 -6.41
N CYS A 19 12.44 -4.27 -6.24
CA CYS A 19 12.30 -5.00 -4.97
C CYS A 19 12.94 -4.23 -3.81
N ASP A 20 14.03 -3.53 -4.03
CA ASP A 20 14.78 -2.80 -2.99
C ASP A 20 13.96 -1.65 -2.36
N ASP A 21 13.06 -1.05 -3.12
CA ASP A 21 12.18 0.03 -2.68
C ASP A 21 10.79 -0.45 -2.26
N CYS A 22 10.58 -1.78 -2.24
CA CYS A 22 9.31 -2.42 -1.93
C CYS A 22 9.11 -2.58 -0.41
N GLY A 23 7.90 -2.33 0.09
CA GLY A 23 7.55 -2.49 1.50
C GLY A 23 7.70 -3.93 2.04
N LEU A 24 7.69 -4.93 1.16
CA LEU A 24 8.00 -6.33 1.53
C LEU A 24 9.48 -6.68 1.47
N PHE A 25 10.35 -5.79 1.01
CA PHE A 25 11.78 -6.05 0.86
C PHE A 25 12.44 -6.61 2.14
N PRO A 26 12.12 -6.12 3.35
CA PRO A 26 12.70 -6.68 4.58
C PRO A 26 12.46 -8.18 4.77
N LEU A 27 11.36 -8.71 4.20
CA LEU A 27 11.05 -10.14 4.19
C LEU A 27 11.62 -10.86 2.96
N CYS A 28 11.72 -10.16 1.84
CA CYS A 28 12.09 -10.74 0.55
C CYS A 28 13.59 -10.73 0.27
N LYS A 29 14.38 -9.94 1.02
CA LYS A 29 15.83 -9.87 0.83
C LYS A 29 16.47 -11.24 1.05
N PRO A 30 17.51 -11.59 0.24
CA PRO A 30 18.24 -12.83 0.41
C PRO A 30 18.85 -12.96 1.81
N ILE A 31 18.79 -14.16 2.39
CA ILE A 31 19.30 -14.47 3.72
C ILE A 31 20.26 -15.65 3.60
N ASP A 32 21.46 -15.51 4.18
CA ASP A 32 22.38 -16.63 4.29
C ASP A 32 22.00 -17.54 5.47
N ILE A 33 21.73 -18.80 5.18
CA ILE A 33 21.44 -19.85 6.15
C ILE A 33 22.48 -20.93 6.01
N GLY A 34 23.56 -20.81 6.80
CA GLY A 34 24.63 -21.84 6.84
C GLY A 34 25.38 -22.00 5.52
N GLY A 35 25.61 -20.91 4.79
CA GLY A 35 26.30 -20.89 3.50
C GLY A 35 25.41 -21.17 2.30
N ARG A 36 24.09 -21.25 2.50
CA ARG A 36 23.08 -21.30 1.43
C ARG A 36 22.26 -20.04 1.45
N GLU A 37 22.22 -19.32 0.34
CA GLU A 37 21.38 -18.15 0.16
C GLU A 37 19.94 -18.59 -0.10
N LEU A 38 19.02 -18.13 0.77
CA LEU A 38 17.59 -18.31 0.61
C LEU A 38 16.98 -16.99 0.15
N SER A 39 16.36 -16.98 -1.02
CA SER A 39 15.58 -15.85 -1.53
C SER A 39 14.09 -16.15 -1.41
N ILE A 40 13.42 -15.46 -0.49
CA ILE A 40 11.96 -15.59 -0.32
C ILE A 40 11.23 -15.04 -1.55
N ALA A 41 11.79 -14.01 -2.18
CA ALA A 41 11.22 -13.42 -3.38
C ALA A 41 11.13 -14.44 -4.52
N ASP A 42 12.12 -15.30 -4.67
CA ASP A 42 12.15 -16.27 -5.76
C ASP A 42 11.34 -17.54 -5.46
N GLU A 43 11.27 -17.94 -4.19
CA GLU A 43 10.64 -19.21 -3.81
C GLU A 43 9.14 -19.06 -3.47
N PHE A 44 8.71 -17.92 -2.92
CA PHE A 44 7.40 -17.80 -2.30
C PHE A 44 6.55 -16.62 -2.80
N VAL A 45 7.14 -15.62 -3.46
CA VAL A 45 6.38 -14.48 -3.96
C VAL A 45 5.75 -14.81 -5.31
N ALA A 46 4.44 -14.77 -5.38
CA ALA A 46 3.70 -14.89 -6.62
C ALA A 46 3.47 -13.48 -7.23
N ARG A 47 3.90 -13.28 -8.47
CA ARG A 47 3.51 -12.10 -9.26
C ARG A 47 2.14 -12.35 -9.87
N ARG A 48 1.17 -11.53 -9.50
CA ARG A 48 -0.19 -11.64 -10.05
C ARG A 48 -0.33 -10.99 -11.41
N GLN A 49 -1.37 -11.42 -12.14
CA GLN A 49 -1.91 -10.69 -13.29
C GLN A 49 -2.33 -9.29 -12.84
N PRO A 50 -2.32 -8.30 -13.76
CA PRO A 50 -2.78 -6.96 -13.43
C PRO A 50 -4.21 -6.99 -12.91
N ILE A 51 -4.45 -6.22 -11.85
CA ILE A 51 -5.77 -5.96 -11.31
C ILE A 51 -6.29 -4.73 -12.04
N LYS A 52 -7.43 -4.85 -12.70
CA LYS A 52 -8.01 -3.75 -13.47
C LYS A 52 -8.60 -2.69 -12.55
N SER A 53 -8.62 -1.45 -13.03
CA SER A 53 -9.31 -0.36 -12.32
C SER A 53 -10.72 -0.77 -11.91
N GLY A 54 -11.07 -0.57 -10.64
CA GLY A 54 -12.33 -0.96 -10.02
C GLY A 54 -12.42 -2.41 -9.53
N GLU A 55 -11.44 -3.27 -9.85
CA GLU A 55 -11.42 -4.65 -9.34
C GLU A 55 -10.90 -4.73 -7.91
N TYR A 56 -11.39 -5.73 -7.17
CA TYR A 56 -10.96 -6.03 -5.80
C TYR A 56 -9.72 -6.91 -5.80
N LEU A 57 -8.74 -6.53 -4.99
CA LEU A 57 -7.62 -7.40 -4.62
C LEU A 57 -8.06 -8.41 -3.54
N PHE A 58 -8.76 -7.91 -2.53
CA PHE A 58 -9.44 -8.67 -1.48
C PHE A 58 -10.63 -7.86 -0.94
N LYS A 59 -11.57 -8.53 -0.28
CA LYS A 59 -12.75 -7.90 0.32
C LYS A 59 -12.70 -7.98 1.84
N GLU A 60 -13.38 -7.02 2.46
CA GLU A 60 -13.64 -7.02 3.90
C GLU A 60 -14.24 -8.36 4.33
N ASP A 61 -13.84 -8.86 5.49
CA ASP A 61 -14.22 -10.16 6.08
C ASP A 61 -13.78 -11.42 5.31
N GLU A 62 -13.13 -11.31 4.15
CA GLU A 62 -12.50 -12.48 3.53
C GLU A 62 -11.41 -13.07 4.45
N PRO A 63 -11.26 -14.41 4.48
CA PRO A 63 -10.19 -15.04 5.24
C PRO A 63 -8.81 -14.51 4.84
N PHE A 64 -7.98 -14.21 5.83
CA PHE A 64 -6.61 -13.78 5.60
C PHE A 64 -5.77 -14.89 4.97
N ARG A 65 -5.09 -14.59 3.88
CA ARG A 65 -4.26 -15.57 3.15
C ARG A 65 -2.87 -15.05 2.81
N ALA A 66 -2.72 -13.76 2.57
CA ALA A 66 -1.47 -13.20 2.09
C ALA A 66 -1.32 -11.72 2.47
N ILE A 67 -0.08 -11.28 2.52
CA ILE A 67 0.30 -9.87 2.47
C ILE A 67 0.65 -9.54 1.02
N PHE A 68 0.36 -8.33 0.60
CA PHE A 68 0.61 -7.87 -0.76
C PHE A 68 1.56 -6.67 -0.75
N ALA A 69 2.26 -6.46 -1.87
CA ALA A 69 2.92 -5.19 -2.17
C ALA A 69 2.50 -4.70 -3.54
N VAL A 70 2.15 -3.42 -3.64
CA VAL A 70 1.87 -2.77 -4.92
C VAL A 70 3.19 -2.56 -5.64
N THR A 71 3.36 -3.15 -6.83
CA THR A 71 4.57 -2.95 -7.64
C THR A 71 4.39 -1.86 -8.68
N SER A 72 3.15 -1.58 -9.06
CA SER A 72 2.78 -0.40 -9.87
C SER A 72 1.28 -0.13 -9.74
N GLY A 73 0.87 1.11 -9.99
CA GLY A 73 -0.50 1.55 -9.80
C GLY A 73 -0.81 1.93 -8.35
N ALA A 74 -2.08 1.96 -8.00
CA ALA A 74 -2.56 2.34 -6.69
C ALA A 74 -3.90 1.69 -6.35
N LEU A 75 -4.13 1.45 -5.05
CA LEU A 75 -5.39 0.92 -4.54
C LEU A 75 -5.96 1.85 -3.46
N LYS A 76 -7.28 1.90 -3.34
CA LYS A 76 -7.97 2.44 -2.17
C LYS A 76 -8.37 1.32 -1.21
N LEU A 77 -8.32 1.62 0.08
CA LEU A 77 -8.81 0.76 1.15
C LEU A 77 -10.14 1.31 1.63
N VAL A 78 -11.17 0.46 1.67
CA VAL A 78 -12.53 0.88 2.01
C VAL A 78 -13.19 -0.08 3.00
N ASN A 79 -13.93 0.50 3.93
CA ASN A 79 -14.92 -0.20 4.74
C ASN A 79 -16.32 0.19 4.28
N MET A 80 -17.30 -0.66 4.56
CA MET A 80 -18.70 -0.31 4.37
C MET A 80 -19.29 0.18 5.70
N ASP A 81 -19.90 1.36 5.69
CA ASP A 81 -20.64 1.83 6.86
C ASP A 81 -21.96 1.04 7.04
N PRO A 82 -22.65 1.16 8.19
CA PRO A 82 -23.92 0.46 8.42
C PRO A 82 -25.02 0.81 7.40
N LYS A 83 -24.86 1.89 6.63
CA LYS A 83 -25.77 2.30 5.55
C LYS A 83 -25.31 1.85 4.17
N SER A 84 -24.30 0.98 4.09
CA SER A 84 -23.71 0.49 2.85
C SER A 84 -23.05 1.59 1.99
N GLN A 85 -22.56 2.66 2.63
CA GLN A 85 -21.76 3.68 1.96
C GLN A 85 -20.27 3.35 2.12
N GLU A 86 -19.50 3.53 1.05
CA GLU A 86 -18.05 3.37 1.11
C GLU A 86 -17.44 4.42 2.04
N LEU A 87 -16.64 3.97 2.98
CA LEU A 87 -15.74 4.79 3.79
C LEU A 87 -14.31 4.50 3.38
N VAL A 88 -13.66 5.45 2.73
CA VAL A 88 -12.24 5.33 2.37
C VAL A 88 -11.41 5.48 3.64
N VAL A 89 -10.67 4.42 3.99
CA VAL A 89 -9.82 4.37 5.20
C VAL A 89 -8.33 4.51 4.88
N GLY A 90 -7.95 4.46 3.60
CA GLY A 90 -6.57 4.63 3.17
C GLY A 90 -6.36 4.47 1.69
N PHE A 91 -5.11 4.70 1.28
CA PHE A 91 -4.62 4.47 -0.07
C PHE A 91 -3.29 3.74 -0.01
N ALA A 92 -3.09 2.75 -0.88
CA ALA A 92 -1.84 2.04 -1.07
C ALA A 92 -1.26 2.42 -2.44
N LEU A 93 -0.04 2.94 -2.45
CA LEU A 93 0.71 3.38 -3.62
C LEU A 93 1.78 2.35 -4.02
N ALA A 94 2.37 2.51 -5.20
CA ALA A 94 3.50 1.68 -5.62
C ALA A 94 4.61 1.68 -4.55
N GLY A 95 5.11 0.50 -4.20
CA GLY A 95 6.08 0.25 -3.13
C GLY A 95 5.48 -0.02 -1.76
N GLU A 96 4.18 0.10 -1.57
CA GLU A 96 3.56 -0.10 -0.26
C GLU A 96 3.03 -1.50 -0.07
N ALA A 97 3.19 -2.00 1.17
CA ALA A 97 2.59 -3.26 1.59
C ALA A 97 1.15 -3.03 2.05
N LEU A 98 0.29 -4.02 1.88
CA LEU A 98 -1.09 -4.02 2.35
C LEU A 98 -1.54 -5.42 2.74
N GLY A 99 -2.58 -5.50 3.56
CA GLY A 99 -3.12 -6.77 4.09
C GLY A 99 -2.49 -7.23 5.40
N GLN A 100 -1.39 -6.62 5.86
CA GLN A 100 -0.72 -6.98 7.12
C GLN A 100 -1.60 -6.75 8.37
N THR A 101 -2.55 -5.83 8.30
CA THR A 101 -3.52 -5.59 9.39
C THR A 101 -4.47 -6.77 9.61
N ALA A 102 -4.57 -7.69 8.63
CA ALA A 102 -5.37 -8.91 8.72
C ALA A 102 -4.71 -10.03 9.53
N ILE A 103 -3.41 -9.91 9.87
CA ILE A 103 -2.68 -10.92 10.66
C ILE A 103 -3.36 -11.18 12.01
N TYR A 104 -3.79 -10.12 12.72
CA TYR A 104 -4.43 -10.29 14.03
C TYR A 104 -5.85 -10.87 13.93
N PRO A 105 -6.79 -10.28 13.16
CA PRO A 105 -8.16 -10.78 13.11
C PRO A 105 -8.34 -12.02 12.24
N GLN A 106 -7.28 -12.46 11.50
CA GLN A 106 -7.31 -13.56 10.54
C GLN A 106 -8.36 -13.37 9.42
N ARG A 107 -8.76 -12.13 9.20
CA ARG A 107 -9.66 -11.65 8.15
C ARG A 107 -9.23 -10.27 7.72
N TYR A 108 -9.46 -9.92 6.45
CA TYR A 108 -9.18 -8.56 5.99
C TYR A 108 -10.15 -7.57 6.64
N PRO A 109 -9.64 -6.55 7.37
CA PRO A 109 -10.50 -5.59 8.07
C PRO A 109 -11.11 -4.53 7.15
N CYS A 110 -10.76 -4.52 5.87
CA CYS A 110 -11.28 -3.62 4.84
C CYS A 110 -11.15 -4.31 3.47
N SER A 111 -11.80 -3.74 2.45
CA SER A 111 -11.60 -4.13 1.05
C SER A 111 -10.49 -3.30 0.42
N ALA A 112 -9.74 -3.88 -0.52
CA ALA A 112 -8.78 -3.17 -1.36
C ALA A 112 -9.24 -3.17 -2.82
N ILE A 113 -9.41 -1.97 -3.41
CA ILE A 113 -9.93 -1.76 -4.76
C ILE A 113 -8.89 -1.00 -5.59
N ALA A 114 -8.58 -1.49 -6.78
CA ALA A 114 -7.65 -0.83 -7.68
C ALA A 114 -8.22 0.49 -8.22
N LEU A 115 -7.47 1.58 -8.08
CA LEU A 115 -7.82 2.91 -8.63
C LEU A 115 -7.49 3.01 -10.12
N GLU A 116 -6.46 2.30 -10.54
CA GLU A 116 -5.98 2.17 -11.91
C GLU A 116 -5.49 0.75 -12.15
N ASP A 117 -5.13 0.39 -13.38
CA ASP A 117 -4.53 -0.91 -13.68
C ASP A 117 -3.26 -1.09 -12.82
N SER A 118 -3.32 -2.02 -11.89
CA SER A 118 -2.31 -2.18 -10.84
C SER A 118 -1.70 -3.57 -10.85
N TYR A 119 -0.43 -3.66 -10.46
CA TYR A 119 0.27 -4.93 -10.28
C TYR A 119 0.68 -5.10 -8.82
N VAL A 120 0.56 -6.32 -8.32
CA VAL A 120 0.93 -6.64 -6.95
C VAL A 120 1.81 -7.88 -6.89
N CYS A 121 2.71 -7.92 -5.91
CA CYS A 121 3.33 -9.15 -5.42
C CYS A 121 2.49 -9.69 -4.28
N GLU A 122 2.26 -10.99 -4.25
CA GLU A 122 1.57 -11.71 -3.18
C GLU A 122 2.57 -12.54 -2.40
N LEU A 123 2.59 -12.39 -1.09
CA LEU A 123 3.37 -13.21 -0.18
C LEU A 123 2.40 -14.02 0.69
N PRO A 124 2.19 -15.34 0.40
CA PRO A 124 1.30 -16.18 1.15
C PRO A 124 1.72 -16.32 2.61
N MET A 125 0.79 -16.11 3.54
CA MET A 125 1.10 -16.08 4.97
C MET A 125 1.55 -17.43 5.53
N ASP A 126 1.02 -18.55 4.98
CA ASP A 126 1.45 -19.90 5.37
C ASP A 126 2.95 -20.10 5.11
N SER A 127 3.45 -19.59 3.97
CA SER A 127 4.87 -19.64 3.64
C SER A 127 5.70 -18.80 4.61
N VAL A 128 5.24 -17.57 4.92
CA VAL A 128 5.91 -16.68 5.88
C VAL A 128 5.97 -17.31 7.26
N THR A 129 4.86 -17.86 7.76
CA THR A 129 4.79 -18.45 9.09
C THR A 129 5.75 -19.62 9.25
N ASN A 130 5.81 -20.51 8.25
CA ASN A 130 6.71 -21.65 8.26
C ASN A 130 8.19 -21.24 8.25
N LEU A 131 8.53 -20.20 7.49
CA LEU A 131 9.91 -19.72 7.39
C LEU A 131 10.34 -18.93 8.62
N VAL A 132 9.47 -18.07 9.14
CA VAL A 132 9.72 -17.29 10.36
C VAL A 132 9.99 -18.19 11.55
N ALA A 133 9.29 -19.35 11.65
CA ALA A 133 9.54 -20.33 12.71
C ALA A 133 10.93 -20.97 12.64
N GLN A 134 11.55 -21.01 11.45
CA GLN A 134 12.84 -21.65 11.23
C GLN A 134 14.02 -20.65 11.17
N VAL A 135 13.74 -19.39 10.84
CA VAL A 135 14.76 -18.36 10.58
C VAL A 135 14.52 -17.14 11.45
N PRO A 136 15.22 -17.01 12.60
CA PRO A 136 15.02 -15.88 13.55
C PRO A 136 15.19 -14.49 12.92
N ALA A 137 16.06 -14.35 11.92
CA ALA A 137 16.26 -13.09 11.21
C ALA A 137 15.00 -12.63 10.46
N LEU A 138 14.19 -13.55 9.94
CA LEU A 138 12.91 -13.24 9.31
C LEU A 138 11.85 -12.79 10.31
N GLN A 139 11.85 -13.38 11.50
CA GLN A 139 10.97 -12.94 12.59
C GLN A 139 11.24 -11.48 12.94
N GLN A 140 12.51 -11.11 13.07
CA GLN A 140 12.89 -9.73 13.34
C GLN A 140 12.46 -8.79 12.21
N SER A 141 12.66 -9.19 10.95
CA SER A 141 12.26 -8.40 9.78
C SER A 141 10.73 -8.18 9.73
N LEU A 142 9.95 -9.23 9.98
CA LEU A 142 8.50 -9.14 10.06
C LEU A 142 8.06 -8.19 11.17
N GLN A 143 8.65 -8.31 12.36
CA GLN A 143 8.35 -7.43 13.49
C GLN A 143 8.69 -5.96 13.19
N GLN A 144 9.85 -5.70 12.56
CA GLN A 144 10.22 -4.35 12.15
C GLN A 144 9.25 -3.76 11.13
N MET A 145 8.83 -4.56 10.14
CA MET A 145 7.84 -4.14 9.13
C MET A 145 6.51 -3.76 9.78
N LEU A 146 5.97 -4.60 10.67
CA LEU A 146 4.71 -4.34 11.38
C LEU A 146 4.81 -3.12 12.30
N ASN A 147 5.93 -2.93 12.98
CA ASN A 147 6.15 -1.77 13.84
C ASN A 147 6.28 -0.48 13.03
N LYS A 148 6.94 -0.52 11.86
CA LYS A 148 7.00 0.64 10.95
C LYS A 148 5.61 1.04 10.49
N GLU A 149 4.80 0.09 10.04
CA GLU A 149 3.42 0.33 9.61
C GLU A 149 2.59 0.98 10.72
N ASN A 150 2.67 0.43 11.94
CA ASN A 150 1.96 0.99 13.09
C ASN A 150 2.41 2.43 13.39
N PHE A 151 3.72 2.71 13.32
CA PHE A 151 4.27 4.05 13.50
C PHE A 151 3.75 5.02 12.41
N ASP A 152 3.73 4.60 11.15
CA ASP A 152 3.26 5.42 10.03
C ASP A 152 1.76 5.71 10.14
N LEU A 153 0.94 4.73 10.54
CA LEU A 153 -0.49 4.91 10.81
C LEU A 153 -0.73 5.91 11.96
N HIS A 154 0.01 5.82 13.05
CA HIS A 154 -0.09 6.78 14.16
C HIS A 154 0.29 8.19 13.73
N ARG A 155 1.35 8.34 12.93
CA ARG A 155 1.78 9.64 12.39
C ARG A 155 0.71 10.24 11.49
N GLN A 156 0.13 9.43 10.59
CA GLN A 156 -0.95 9.84 9.69
C GLN A 156 -2.20 10.27 10.47
N PHE A 157 -2.61 9.47 11.45
CA PHE A 157 -3.74 9.78 12.30
C PHE A 157 -3.54 11.10 13.07
N ALA A 158 -2.37 11.29 13.69
CA ALA A 158 -2.04 12.53 14.39
C ALA A 158 -2.06 13.75 13.46
N MET A 159 -1.56 13.61 12.22
CA MET A 159 -1.59 14.68 11.23
C MET A 159 -3.02 15.07 10.85
N LEU A 160 -3.92 14.13 10.67
CA LEU A 160 -5.32 14.39 10.29
C LEU A 160 -6.10 14.96 11.47
N MET A 161 -5.98 14.38 12.66
CA MET A 161 -6.73 14.79 13.86
C MET A 161 -6.34 16.19 14.37
N ALA A 162 -5.10 16.60 14.17
CA ALA A 162 -4.63 17.93 14.57
C ALA A 162 -5.19 19.06 13.68
N ARG A 163 -5.87 18.74 12.56
CA ARG A 163 -6.33 19.71 11.57
C ARG A 163 -7.81 20.02 11.75
N LYS A 164 -8.14 21.33 11.77
CA LYS A 164 -9.49 21.81 12.10
C LYS A 164 -10.37 22.12 10.88
N ASN A 165 -9.75 22.45 9.74
CA ASN A 165 -10.50 22.83 8.53
C ASN A 165 -10.07 22.00 7.31
N ALA A 166 -10.87 22.07 6.24
CA ALA A 166 -10.69 21.32 5.00
C ALA A 166 -9.32 21.57 4.33
N GLU A 167 -8.90 22.83 4.25
CA GLU A 167 -7.61 23.19 3.63
C GLU A 167 -6.42 22.58 4.38
N GLN A 168 -6.46 22.63 5.71
CA GLN A 168 -5.41 22.03 6.53
C GLN A 168 -5.36 20.51 6.41
N ARG A 169 -6.54 19.85 6.32
CA ARG A 169 -6.61 18.39 6.11
C ARG A 169 -6.06 18.03 4.74
N LEU A 170 -6.47 18.73 3.70
CA LEU A 170 -5.98 18.50 2.34
C LEU A 170 -4.48 18.75 2.24
N SER A 171 -3.97 19.84 2.80
CA SER A 171 -2.53 20.13 2.81
C SER A 171 -1.73 19.04 3.54
N ALA A 172 -2.23 18.57 4.69
CA ALA A 172 -1.60 17.49 5.43
C ALA A 172 -1.61 16.16 4.64
N PHE A 173 -2.70 15.86 3.94
CA PHE A 173 -2.81 14.70 3.07
C PHE A 173 -1.80 14.74 1.92
N LEU A 174 -1.73 15.87 1.21
CA LEU A 174 -0.77 16.03 0.10
C LEU A 174 0.69 15.95 0.57
N LEU A 175 1.00 16.54 1.73
CA LEU A 175 2.32 16.43 2.33
C LEU A 175 2.64 14.98 2.72
N ASN A 176 1.68 14.24 3.26
CA ASN A 176 1.86 12.82 3.57
C ASN A 176 2.14 12.00 2.30
N LEU A 177 1.40 12.24 1.21
CA LEU A 177 1.66 11.57 -0.08
C LEU A 177 3.05 11.92 -0.63
N SER A 178 3.43 13.20 -0.60
CA SER A 178 4.76 13.66 -1.01
C SER A 178 5.87 12.91 -0.27
N MET A 179 5.78 12.82 1.05
CA MET A 179 6.76 12.10 1.88
C MET A 179 6.80 10.60 1.58
N ARG A 180 5.64 9.97 1.38
CA ARG A 180 5.55 8.54 1.05
C ARG A 180 6.14 8.22 -0.32
N LEU A 181 5.99 9.11 -1.28
CA LEU A 181 6.59 8.99 -2.62
C LEU A 181 8.11 9.18 -2.56
N ASP A 182 8.58 10.20 -1.82
CA ASP A 182 10.01 10.46 -1.62
C ASP A 182 10.74 9.27 -0.99
N GLU A 183 10.15 8.65 0.05
CA GLU A 183 10.69 7.45 0.70
C GLU A 183 10.89 6.27 -0.27
N ARG A 184 10.26 6.29 -1.44
CA ARG A 184 10.30 5.24 -2.48
C ARG A 184 11.00 5.67 -3.77
N GLY A 185 11.73 6.80 -3.70
CA GLY A 185 12.50 7.31 -4.84
C GLY A 185 11.67 7.95 -5.95
N PHE A 186 10.37 8.22 -5.71
CA PHE A 186 9.55 8.97 -6.64
C PHE A 186 9.69 10.49 -6.39
N SER A 187 9.25 11.30 -7.36
CA SER A 187 9.22 12.75 -7.18
C SER A 187 8.26 13.14 -6.05
N SER A 188 8.77 13.89 -5.07
CA SER A 188 7.99 14.47 -3.98
C SER A 188 7.34 15.81 -4.34
N GLU A 189 7.79 16.45 -5.44
CA GLU A 189 7.31 17.78 -5.85
C GLU A 189 6.25 17.72 -6.95
N GLN A 190 6.37 16.71 -7.84
CA GLN A 190 5.45 16.53 -8.98
C GLN A 190 5.00 15.08 -9.07
N PHE A 191 3.75 14.82 -8.72
CA PHE A 191 3.15 13.50 -8.80
C PHE A 191 1.68 13.57 -9.24
N GLN A 192 1.20 12.49 -9.82
CA GLN A 192 -0.20 12.34 -10.18
C GLN A 192 -0.96 11.72 -9.01
N LEU A 193 -2.20 12.17 -8.82
CA LEU A 193 -3.11 11.59 -7.85
C LEU A 193 -3.97 10.54 -8.56
N PRO A 194 -3.80 9.24 -8.25
CA PRO A 194 -4.61 8.18 -8.86
C PRO A 194 -6.04 8.13 -8.28
N MET A 195 -6.26 8.74 -7.09
CA MET A 195 -7.55 8.80 -6.43
C MET A 195 -8.40 9.99 -6.94
N SER A 196 -9.71 9.79 -7.00
CA SER A 196 -10.66 10.84 -7.34
C SER A 196 -10.75 11.92 -6.25
N ARG A 197 -11.31 13.08 -6.58
CA ARG A 197 -11.59 14.12 -5.58
C ARG A 197 -12.59 13.66 -4.54
N ASP A 198 -13.56 12.83 -4.96
CA ASP A 198 -14.58 12.28 -4.07
C ASP A 198 -13.96 11.25 -3.10
N ASP A 199 -13.01 10.40 -3.56
CA ASP A 199 -12.28 9.50 -2.68
C ASP A 199 -11.45 10.27 -1.64
N ILE A 200 -10.80 11.37 -2.06
CA ILE A 200 -10.02 12.23 -1.15
C ILE A 200 -10.94 12.91 -0.14
N ALA A 201 -12.08 13.45 -0.59
CA ALA A 201 -13.06 14.10 0.28
C ALA A 201 -13.61 13.11 1.31
N ASN A 202 -13.98 11.91 0.87
CA ASN A 202 -14.46 10.83 1.73
C ASN A 202 -13.40 10.46 2.80
N PHE A 203 -12.14 10.23 2.39
CA PHE A 203 -11.04 9.94 3.31
C PHE A 203 -10.79 11.04 4.33
N LEU A 204 -10.94 12.30 3.94
CA LEU A 204 -10.72 13.47 4.81
C LEU A 204 -11.94 13.83 5.67
N GLY A 205 -13.09 13.19 5.45
CA GLY A 205 -14.33 13.50 6.13
C GLY A 205 -14.87 14.90 5.76
N LEU A 206 -14.87 15.22 4.47
CA LEU A 206 -15.29 16.51 3.90
C LEU A 206 -16.59 16.36 3.10
#